data_928019895a26f7175ad197bcbcb6e3d1
#
_entry.id   928019895a26f7175ad197bcbcb6e3d1
#
_cell.length_a   1.000
_cell.length_b   1.000
_cell.length_c   1.000
_cell.angle_alpha   90.00
_cell.angle_beta   90.00
_cell.angle_gamma   90.00
#
_symmetry.space_group_name_H-M   'P 1'
#
loop_
_entity.id
_entity.type
_entity.pdbx_description
1 polymer ?
#
loop_
_entity_poly.entity_id
_entity_poly.type
_entity_poly.pdbx_seq_one_letter_code
_entity_poly.pdbx_strand_id
1 'polypeptide(L)'
;MLVWGCTQIPAETRPSLVAEKRMQAAVLADTTGYEVASPRDPNGIGTYYMGRQIAHVMGHEGADWLERSGRRQEEGTDILIRELKLKPTDVVADIGAGTGFFSFQLAKKVPKGQVLAVDIQPEMIASLQASKRKLNVPNVRPVLGTTTNPALPADSVDLVLIVDAYHEFDHPREMGRAIRRALRPVTGRLALVEYRAEDANVPIKRIHKMSVEQARKEMAAVGLEFVETVETLPQQHLLLFRRAN
;
A
#
# COMPACT_ATOMS: atom_id res chain seq x y z
N MET A 1 -47.88 -55.53 -34.69
CA MET A 1 -47.11 -55.59 -33.44
C MET A 1 -45.94 -54.57 -33.63
N LEU A 2 -46.10 -53.37 -33.12
CA LEU A 2 -45.10 -52.32 -33.16
C LEU A 2 -44.57 -52.11 -31.74
N VAL A 3 -43.30 -52.44 -31.52
CA VAL A 3 -42.61 -52.28 -30.21
C VAL A 3 -41.99 -50.87 -30.18
N TRP A 4 -42.45 -50.03 -29.24
CA TRP A 4 -41.92 -48.75 -28.94
C TRP A 4 -40.69 -48.91 -28.03
N GLY A 5 -39.52 -48.54 -28.54
CA GLY A 5 -38.30 -48.44 -27.75
C GLY A 5 -38.29 -47.14 -26.97
N CYS A 6 -38.28 -47.19 -25.65
CA CYS A 6 -38.00 -46.07 -24.77
C CYS A 6 -36.50 -45.73 -24.80
N THR A 7 -36.13 -44.66 -25.41
CA THR A 7 -34.79 -44.05 -25.27
C THR A 7 -34.74 -43.34 -23.91
N GLN A 8 -33.95 -43.84 -22.96
CA GLN A 8 -33.63 -43.14 -21.71
C GLN A 8 -32.68 -41.94 -22.02
N ILE A 9 -33.11 -40.75 -21.62
CA ILE A 9 -32.29 -39.57 -21.60
C ILE A 9 -31.29 -39.71 -20.44
N PRO A 10 -29.96 -39.54 -20.66
CA PRO A 10 -28.99 -39.62 -19.58
C PRO A 10 -29.23 -38.48 -18.59
N ALA A 11 -29.23 -38.80 -17.32
CA ALA A 11 -29.35 -37.84 -16.24
C ALA A 11 -28.14 -36.85 -16.29
N GLU A 12 -28.42 -35.58 -16.50
CA GLU A 12 -27.41 -34.50 -16.34
C GLU A 12 -26.88 -34.58 -14.92
N THR A 13 -25.60 -34.84 -14.80
CA THR A 13 -24.88 -34.81 -13.51
C THR A 13 -24.84 -33.37 -13.02
N ARG A 14 -25.63 -33.06 -11.99
CA ARG A 14 -25.53 -31.74 -11.31
C ARG A 14 -24.13 -31.56 -10.77
N PRO A 15 -23.53 -30.39 -10.96
CA PRO A 15 -22.21 -30.12 -10.41
C PRO A 15 -22.25 -30.23 -8.88
N SER A 16 -21.14 -30.69 -8.28
CA SER A 16 -21.06 -30.82 -6.83
C SER A 16 -21.18 -29.44 -6.15
N LEU A 17 -21.74 -29.42 -4.92
CA LEU A 17 -21.85 -28.19 -4.10
C LEU A 17 -20.51 -27.38 -4.00
N VAL A 18 -19.40 -28.08 -4.12
CA VAL A 18 -18.05 -27.44 -4.15
C VAL A 18 -17.79 -26.78 -5.51
N ALA A 19 -18.28 -27.40 -6.60
CA ALA A 19 -18.15 -26.78 -7.94
C ALA A 19 -19.12 -25.60 -8.10
N GLU A 20 -20.32 -25.65 -7.54
CA GLU A 20 -21.26 -24.53 -7.52
C GLU A 20 -20.74 -23.37 -6.67
N LYS A 21 -20.15 -23.65 -5.49
CA LYS A 21 -19.49 -22.60 -4.68
C LYS A 21 -18.27 -22.00 -5.37
N ARG A 22 -17.50 -22.79 -6.12
CA ARG A 22 -16.39 -22.27 -6.95
C ARG A 22 -16.89 -21.46 -8.15
N MET A 23 -17.98 -21.85 -8.78
CA MET A 23 -18.61 -21.08 -9.85
C MET A 23 -19.24 -19.78 -9.33
N GLN A 24 -19.92 -19.80 -8.17
CA GLN A 24 -20.44 -18.58 -7.55
C GLN A 24 -19.32 -17.64 -7.07
N ALA A 25 -18.20 -18.15 -6.58
CA ALA A 25 -17.00 -17.33 -6.29
C ALA A 25 -16.36 -16.76 -7.57
N ALA A 26 -16.43 -17.47 -8.70
CA ALA A 26 -15.90 -16.99 -9.99
C ALA A 26 -16.79 -15.92 -10.67
N VAL A 27 -18.08 -15.87 -10.33
CA VAL A 27 -19.03 -14.89 -10.91
C VAL A 27 -18.90 -13.49 -10.28
N LEU A 28 -18.17 -13.38 -9.16
CA LEU A 28 -17.89 -12.08 -8.50
C LEU A 28 -16.44 -11.60 -8.68
N ALA A 29 -15.71 -12.13 -9.64
CA ALA A 29 -14.43 -11.53 -10.05
C ALA A 29 -14.75 -10.20 -10.72
N ASP A 30 -14.83 -9.15 -9.89
CA ASP A 30 -14.96 -7.77 -10.33
C ASP A 30 -13.76 -7.45 -11.24
N THR A 31 -14.02 -6.83 -12.38
CA THR A 31 -12.99 -6.32 -13.30
C THR A 31 -12.01 -5.33 -12.64
N THR A 32 -12.24 -4.96 -11.39
CA THR A 32 -11.38 -4.12 -10.56
C THR A 32 -10.19 -4.87 -9.95
N GLY A 33 -10.20 -6.22 -9.95
CA GLY A 33 -9.17 -7.05 -9.32
C GLY A 33 -9.41 -7.31 -7.83
N TYR A 34 -10.57 -6.92 -7.28
CA TYR A 34 -10.97 -7.23 -5.92
C TYR A 34 -11.77 -8.53 -5.85
N GLU A 35 -11.58 -9.26 -4.75
CA GLU A 35 -12.37 -10.44 -4.37
C GLU A 35 -12.75 -10.29 -2.90
N VAL A 36 -13.99 -10.66 -2.56
CA VAL A 36 -14.45 -10.75 -1.17
C VAL A 36 -14.57 -12.23 -0.83
N ALA A 37 -13.84 -12.67 0.20
CA ALA A 37 -13.86 -14.04 0.67
C ALA A 37 -13.63 -14.09 2.18
N SER A 38 -13.90 -15.27 2.80
CA SER A 38 -13.51 -15.48 4.19
C SER A 38 -12.02 -15.22 4.37
N PRO A 39 -11.61 -14.48 5.39
CA PRO A 39 -10.21 -14.15 5.60
C PRO A 39 -9.40 -15.43 5.86
N ARG A 40 -8.28 -15.60 5.13
CA ARG A 40 -7.32 -16.70 5.35
C ARG A 40 -6.47 -16.45 6.59
N ASP A 41 -6.21 -15.17 6.84
CA ASP A 41 -5.54 -14.68 8.05
C ASP A 41 -6.56 -13.85 8.85
N PRO A 42 -6.74 -14.08 10.15
CA PRO A 42 -7.67 -13.33 10.99
C PRO A 42 -7.31 -11.84 11.15
N ASN A 43 -6.08 -11.44 10.79
CA ASN A 43 -5.66 -10.03 10.76
C ASN A 43 -5.99 -9.35 9.42
N GLY A 44 -6.78 -9.96 8.54
CA GLY A 44 -7.20 -9.38 7.26
C GLY A 44 -8.68 -9.03 7.23
N ILE A 45 -9.04 -8.06 6.40
CA ILE A 45 -10.40 -7.50 6.28
C ILE A 45 -11.36 -8.37 5.46
N GLY A 46 -10.92 -9.55 4.94
CA GLY A 46 -11.75 -10.38 4.06
C GLY A 46 -11.84 -9.89 2.62
N THR A 47 -11.17 -8.83 2.28
CA THR A 47 -10.99 -8.35 0.90
C THR A 47 -9.62 -8.76 0.39
N TYR A 48 -9.58 -9.17 -0.86
CA TYR A 48 -8.35 -9.54 -1.57
C TYR A 48 -8.19 -8.61 -2.77
N TYR A 49 -6.98 -8.19 -3.04
CA TYR A 49 -6.64 -7.45 -4.24
C TYR A 49 -5.57 -8.19 -5.04
N MET A 50 -5.91 -8.56 -6.27
CA MET A 50 -5.03 -9.30 -7.19
C MET A 50 -4.42 -10.57 -6.57
N GLY A 51 -5.16 -11.24 -5.68
CA GLY A 51 -4.78 -12.48 -4.98
C GLY A 51 -4.13 -12.28 -3.61
N ARG A 52 -3.79 -11.06 -3.20
CA ARG A 52 -3.28 -10.72 -1.86
C ARG A 52 -4.44 -10.34 -0.93
N GLN A 53 -4.47 -10.93 0.26
CA GLN A 53 -5.39 -10.50 1.32
C GLN A 53 -4.92 -9.15 1.87
N ILE A 54 -5.85 -8.21 2.03
CA ILE A 54 -5.59 -6.89 2.61
C ILE A 54 -5.57 -7.02 4.14
N ALA A 55 -4.55 -6.47 4.79
CA ALA A 55 -4.45 -6.44 6.25
C ALA A 55 -5.41 -5.42 6.86
N HIS A 56 -5.78 -5.60 8.14
CA HIS A 56 -6.40 -4.54 8.91
C HIS A 56 -5.44 -3.36 9.08
N VAL A 57 -5.97 -2.15 8.93
CA VAL A 57 -5.21 -0.92 9.22
C VAL A 57 -4.83 -0.88 10.70
N MET A 58 -3.60 -0.48 10.98
CA MET A 58 -3.16 -0.22 12.36
C MET A 58 -3.85 1.05 12.87
N GLY A 59 -4.65 0.91 13.94
CA GLY A 59 -5.30 2.05 14.60
C GLY A 59 -4.29 2.97 15.29
N HIS A 60 -4.73 4.21 15.56
CA HIS A 60 -3.90 5.21 16.25
C HIS A 60 -3.44 4.78 17.65
N GLU A 61 -4.12 3.83 18.29
CA GLU A 61 -3.67 3.22 19.54
C GLU A 61 -2.34 2.48 19.41
N GLY A 62 -1.96 2.09 18.17
CA GLY A 62 -0.66 1.48 17.85
C GLY A 62 0.49 2.48 17.67
N ALA A 63 0.27 3.78 17.92
CA ALA A 63 1.27 4.83 17.67
C ALA A 63 2.61 4.61 18.37
N ASP A 64 2.62 4.01 19.57
CA ASP A 64 3.85 3.71 20.32
C ASP A 64 4.77 2.75 19.57
N TRP A 65 4.21 1.85 18.75
CA TRP A 65 5.00 0.97 17.89
C TRP A 65 5.81 1.77 16.86
N LEU A 66 5.24 2.86 16.34
CA LEU A 66 5.89 3.71 15.33
C LEU A 66 7.07 4.50 15.92
N GLU A 67 7.06 4.75 17.24
CA GLU A 67 8.08 5.53 17.95
C GLU A 67 9.04 4.66 18.80
N ARG A 68 8.99 3.31 18.64
CA ARG A 68 9.85 2.41 19.42
C ARG A 68 11.33 2.70 19.20
N SER A 69 12.12 2.61 20.27
CA SER A 69 13.53 3.02 20.28
C SER A 69 14.42 2.22 19.32
N GLY A 70 14.08 0.94 19.04
CA GLY A 70 14.82 0.06 18.12
C GLY A 70 14.59 0.33 16.66
N ARG A 71 13.52 1.07 16.30
CA ARG A 71 13.05 1.22 14.91
C ARG A 71 14.15 1.66 13.93
N ARG A 72 15.00 2.61 14.34
CA ARG A 72 16.06 3.13 13.47
C ARG A 72 17.05 2.06 13.02
N GLN A 73 17.45 1.17 13.93
CA GLN A 73 18.36 0.08 13.62
C GLN A 73 17.66 -1.08 12.91
N GLU A 74 16.46 -1.44 13.38
CA GLU A 74 15.68 -2.56 12.84
C GLU A 74 15.28 -2.34 11.37
N GLU A 75 14.88 -1.13 11.03
CA GLU A 75 14.39 -0.78 9.69
C GLU A 75 15.44 -0.02 8.85
N GLY A 76 16.56 0.41 9.43
CA GLY A 76 17.58 1.17 8.70
C GLY A 76 17.06 2.53 8.18
N THR A 77 16.25 3.23 8.99
CA THR A 77 15.50 4.42 8.55
C THR A 77 16.39 5.54 8.00
N ASP A 78 17.61 5.71 8.55
CA ASP A 78 18.58 6.69 8.05
C ASP A 78 19.13 6.28 6.67
N ILE A 79 19.25 4.96 6.43
CA ILE A 79 19.61 4.40 5.12
C ILE A 79 18.49 4.70 4.12
N LEU A 80 17.25 4.42 4.48
CA LEU A 80 16.09 4.71 3.65
C LEU A 80 16.10 6.18 3.21
N ILE A 81 16.16 7.12 4.15
CA ILE A 81 16.13 8.56 3.84
C ILE A 81 17.26 8.97 2.88
N ARG A 82 18.44 8.37 3.01
CA ARG A 82 19.57 8.61 2.10
C ARG A 82 19.29 8.09 0.68
N GLU A 83 18.72 6.87 0.58
CA GLU A 83 18.42 6.23 -0.71
C GLU A 83 17.29 6.93 -1.48
N LEU A 84 16.45 7.71 -0.83
CA LEU A 84 15.43 8.52 -1.50
C LEU A 84 16.04 9.60 -2.40
N LYS A 85 17.31 9.99 -2.20
CA LYS A 85 18.06 10.97 -3.05
C LYS A 85 17.26 12.27 -3.27
N LEU A 86 16.74 12.84 -2.17
CA LEU A 86 15.90 14.03 -2.20
C LEU A 86 16.70 15.28 -2.57
N LYS A 87 16.06 16.15 -3.33
CA LYS A 87 16.54 17.50 -3.59
C LYS A 87 15.96 18.47 -2.55
N PRO A 88 16.69 19.54 -2.17
CA PRO A 88 16.20 20.49 -1.18
C PRO A 88 14.87 21.17 -1.52
N THR A 89 14.45 21.13 -2.78
CA THR A 89 13.23 21.76 -3.31
C THR A 89 12.07 20.78 -3.55
N ASP A 90 12.28 19.48 -3.30
CA ASP A 90 11.27 18.46 -3.61
C ASP A 90 10.00 18.65 -2.77
N VAL A 91 8.86 18.37 -3.38
CA VAL A 91 7.59 18.16 -2.71
C VAL A 91 7.44 16.67 -2.49
N VAL A 92 7.45 16.26 -1.22
CA VAL A 92 7.37 14.85 -0.81
C VAL A 92 6.02 14.59 -0.16
N ALA A 93 5.33 13.53 -0.58
CA ALA A 93 4.14 13.03 0.13
C ALA A 93 4.52 11.77 0.90
N ASP A 94 4.31 11.77 2.21
CA ASP A 94 4.45 10.64 3.12
C ASP A 94 3.05 10.10 3.39
N ILE A 95 2.68 8.94 2.79
CA ILE A 95 1.32 8.38 2.84
C ILE A 95 1.27 7.23 3.85
N GLY A 96 0.34 7.32 4.82
CA GLY A 96 0.36 6.54 6.04
C GLY A 96 1.37 7.13 7.01
N ALA A 97 1.38 8.47 7.14
CA ALA A 97 2.40 9.20 7.89
C ALA A 97 2.39 8.90 9.40
N GLY A 98 1.25 8.44 9.95
CA GLY A 98 1.09 8.11 11.35
C GLY A 98 1.47 9.27 12.27
N THR A 99 2.41 9.04 13.18
CA THR A 99 2.94 10.06 14.11
C THR A 99 3.84 11.10 13.44
N GLY A 100 4.27 10.86 12.18
CA GLY A 100 5.17 11.73 11.44
C GLY A 100 6.65 11.35 11.56
N PHE A 101 6.95 10.13 12.01
CA PHE A 101 8.33 9.66 12.18
C PHE A 101 9.20 9.94 10.95
N PHE A 102 8.73 9.63 9.75
CA PHE A 102 9.44 9.95 8.50
C PHE A 102 9.22 11.40 8.07
N SER A 103 7.99 11.92 8.16
CA SER A 103 7.64 13.27 7.70
C SER A 103 8.57 14.36 8.26
N PHE A 104 8.87 14.32 9.56
CA PHE A 104 9.74 15.33 10.20
C PHE A 104 11.21 15.16 9.85
N GLN A 105 11.67 13.97 9.53
CA GLN A 105 13.02 13.70 9.05
C GLN A 105 13.18 14.15 7.60
N LEU A 106 12.20 13.85 6.73
CA LEU A 106 12.15 14.28 5.34
C LEU A 106 12.14 15.80 5.22
N ALA A 107 11.40 16.50 6.10
CA ALA A 107 11.33 17.95 6.11
C ALA A 107 12.72 18.63 6.24
N LYS A 108 13.63 18.00 6.98
CA LYS A 108 15.02 18.48 7.11
C LYS A 108 15.82 18.32 5.80
N LYS A 109 15.42 17.37 4.93
CA LYS A 109 16.07 17.11 3.64
C LYS A 109 15.52 18.01 2.52
N VAL A 110 14.31 18.54 2.69
CA VAL A 110 13.66 19.43 1.72
C VAL A 110 13.36 20.81 2.31
N PRO A 111 14.39 21.55 2.78
CA PRO A 111 14.20 22.84 3.49
C PRO A 111 13.61 23.95 2.61
N LYS A 112 13.67 23.81 1.29
CA LYS A 112 13.08 24.72 0.29
C LYS A 112 11.87 24.14 -0.41
N GLY A 113 11.51 22.90 -0.06
CA GLY A 113 10.36 22.14 -0.53
C GLY A 113 9.28 22.00 0.55
N GLN A 114 8.51 20.95 0.46
CA GLN A 114 7.42 20.67 1.39
C GLN A 114 7.25 19.16 1.60
N VAL A 115 6.84 18.78 2.81
CA VAL A 115 6.35 17.41 3.11
C VAL A 115 4.84 17.45 3.35
N LEU A 116 4.10 16.69 2.57
CA LEU A 116 2.67 16.45 2.71
C LEU A 116 2.52 15.14 3.51
N ALA A 117 2.26 15.26 4.81
CA ALA A 117 2.09 14.14 5.72
C ALA A 117 0.62 13.68 5.67
N VAL A 118 0.36 12.62 4.90
CA VAL A 118 -0.99 12.14 4.61
C VAL A 118 -1.35 10.97 5.51
N ASP A 119 -2.47 11.06 6.19
CA ASP A 119 -3.05 9.95 6.94
C ASP A 119 -4.58 9.95 6.79
N ILE A 120 -5.23 8.79 6.97
CA ILE A 120 -6.68 8.66 6.91
C ILE A 120 -7.35 8.83 8.29
N GLN A 121 -6.58 8.78 9.37
CA GLN A 121 -7.07 8.86 10.74
C GLN A 121 -6.98 10.30 11.27
N PRO A 122 -8.12 10.92 11.65
CA PRO A 122 -8.12 12.29 12.20
C PRO A 122 -7.23 12.45 13.43
N GLU A 123 -7.07 11.40 14.25
CA GLU A 123 -6.23 11.37 15.45
C GLU A 123 -4.74 11.50 15.08
N MET A 124 -4.30 10.80 14.02
CA MET A 124 -2.93 10.93 13.50
C MET A 124 -2.71 12.34 12.93
N ILE A 125 -3.67 12.92 12.23
CA ILE A 125 -3.59 14.31 11.76
C ILE A 125 -3.47 15.30 12.92
N ALA A 126 -4.22 15.12 14.00
CA ALA A 126 -4.10 15.94 15.19
C ALA A 126 -2.71 15.83 15.84
N SER A 127 -2.17 14.61 15.94
CA SER A 127 -0.81 14.35 16.43
C SER A 127 0.26 15.02 15.56
N LEU A 128 0.15 14.89 14.23
CA LEU A 128 1.04 15.55 13.26
C LEU A 128 1.03 17.08 13.43
N GLN A 129 -0.16 17.69 13.61
CA GLN A 129 -0.31 19.12 13.84
C GLN A 129 0.35 19.56 15.16
N ALA A 130 0.19 18.78 16.24
CA ALA A 130 0.80 19.05 17.53
C ALA A 130 2.34 18.96 17.45
N SER A 131 2.85 17.88 16.84
CA SER A 131 4.29 17.67 16.65
C SER A 131 4.93 18.73 15.75
N LYS A 132 4.26 19.14 14.67
CA LYS A 132 4.69 20.25 13.80
C LYS A 132 4.92 21.54 14.59
N ARG A 133 3.95 21.90 15.47
CA ARG A 133 4.07 23.10 16.31
C ARG A 133 5.20 22.96 17.31
N LYS A 134 5.25 21.82 18.04
CA LYS A 134 6.28 21.55 19.05
C LYS A 134 7.69 21.56 18.49
N LEU A 135 7.89 21.00 17.31
CA LEU A 135 9.21 20.89 16.66
C LEU A 135 9.55 22.12 15.81
N ASN A 136 8.63 23.06 15.65
CA ASN A 136 8.76 24.23 14.79
C ASN A 136 9.21 23.89 13.35
N VAL A 137 8.50 22.97 12.70
CA VAL A 137 8.81 22.50 11.34
C VAL A 137 7.74 22.99 10.37
N PRO A 138 7.86 24.21 9.81
CA PRO A 138 6.79 24.86 9.04
C PRO A 138 6.52 24.18 7.69
N ASN A 139 7.51 23.51 7.09
CA ASN A 139 7.41 22.86 5.79
C ASN A 139 6.78 21.45 5.83
N VAL A 140 6.25 20.98 6.97
CA VAL A 140 5.37 19.81 7.05
C VAL A 140 3.91 20.29 7.00
N ARG A 141 3.12 19.70 6.11
CA ARG A 141 1.68 19.95 6.00
C ARG A 141 0.92 18.65 6.23
N PRO A 142 0.24 18.47 7.37
CA PRO A 142 -0.70 17.36 7.56
C PRO A 142 -1.86 17.44 6.58
N VAL A 143 -2.24 16.29 6.00
CA VAL A 143 -3.31 16.17 4.99
C VAL A 143 -4.19 14.98 5.38
N LEU A 144 -5.47 15.22 5.63
CA LEU A 144 -6.43 14.15 5.85
C LEU A 144 -6.83 13.57 4.49
N GLY A 145 -6.46 12.31 4.27
CA GLY A 145 -6.86 11.52 3.12
C GLY A 145 -8.14 10.72 3.37
N THR A 146 -8.48 9.88 2.41
CA THR A 146 -9.52 8.85 2.52
C THR A 146 -8.93 7.51 2.13
N THR A 147 -9.67 6.41 2.29
CA THR A 147 -9.23 5.07 1.87
C THR A 147 -9.00 4.94 0.35
N THR A 148 -9.51 5.88 -0.45
CA THR A 148 -9.42 5.85 -1.92
C THR A 148 -8.63 7.02 -2.52
N ASN A 149 -8.30 8.06 -1.72
CA ASN A 149 -7.70 9.28 -2.24
C ASN A 149 -6.81 9.95 -1.18
N PRO A 150 -5.52 10.18 -1.47
CA PRO A 150 -4.60 10.86 -0.55
C PRO A 150 -4.81 12.39 -0.48
N ALA A 151 -5.81 12.92 -1.17
CA ALA A 151 -6.14 14.35 -1.23
C ALA A 151 -4.96 15.23 -1.70
N LEU A 152 -4.13 14.72 -2.60
CA LEU A 152 -2.99 15.43 -3.19
C LEU A 152 -3.38 16.08 -4.52
N PRO A 153 -2.90 17.31 -4.81
CA PRO A 153 -3.09 17.93 -6.11
C PRO A 153 -2.45 17.12 -7.24
N ALA A 154 -3.03 17.15 -8.42
CA ALA A 154 -2.45 16.49 -9.59
C ALA A 154 -1.09 17.14 -9.97
N ASP A 155 -0.18 16.31 -10.50
CA ASP A 155 1.10 16.74 -11.10
C ASP A 155 1.98 17.63 -10.17
N SER A 156 1.87 17.45 -8.85
CA SER A 156 2.47 18.35 -7.86
C SER A 156 3.56 17.73 -6.99
N VAL A 157 3.68 16.39 -6.97
CA VAL A 157 4.55 15.66 -6.04
C VAL A 157 5.76 15.09 -6.77
N ASP A 158 6.96 15.35 -6.23
CA ASP A 158 8.23 14.85 -6.77
C ASP A 158 8.51 13.42 -6.28
N LEU A 159 8.15 13.11 -5.01
CA LEU A 159 8.27 11.79 -4.43
C LEU A 159 7.05 11.47 -3.56
N VAL A 160 6.44 10.32 -3.77
CA VAL A 160 5.55 9.68 -2.80
C VAL A 160 6.35 8.62 -2.05
N LEU A 161 6.33 8.66 -0.74
CA LEU A 161 6.86 7.62 0.15
C LEU A 161 5.69 6.89 0.83
N ILE A 162 5.75 5.56 0.86
CA ILE A 162 4.86 4.69 1.63
C ILE A 162 5.75 3.70 2.37
N VAL A 163 5.68 3.66 3.71
CA VAL A 163 6.49 2.74 4.53
C VAL A 163 5.57 1.88 5.37
N ASP A 164 5.60 0.58 5.13
CA ASP A 164 4.85 -0.46 5.87
C ASP A 164 3.36 -0.10 6.06
N ALA A 165 2.74 0.45 5.02
CA ALA A 165 1.35 0.89 5.06
C ALA A 165 0.52 0.43 3.85
N TYR A 166 1.16 0.17 2.70
CA TYR A 166 0.41 -0.16 1.48
C TYR A 166 -0.35 -1.49 1.60
N HIS A 167 0.19 -2.46 2.34
CA HIS A 167 -0.47 -3.74 2.57
C HIS A 167 -1.79 -3.62 3.37
N GLU A 168 -2.03 -2.47 4.02
CA GLU A 168 -3.24 -2.13 4.77
C GLU A 168 -4.24 -1.27 3.96
N PHE A 169 -3.93 -0.90 2.72
CA PHE A 169 -4.86 -0.07 1.93
C PHE A 169 -6.11 -0.86 1.55
N ASP A 170 -7.28 -0.42 2.02
CA ASP A 170 -8.58 -1.03 1.69
C ASP A 170 -8.88 -0.98 0.20
N HIS A 171 -8.44 0.07 -0.48
CA HIS A 171 -8.69 0.34 -1.89
C HIS A 171 -7.37 0.66 -2.63
N PRO A 172 -6.43 -0.30 -2.72
CA PRO A 172 -5.10 -0.06 -3.28
C PRO A 172 -5.12 0.41 -4.74
N ARG A 173 -6.09 -0.03 -5.55
CA ARG A 173 -6.24 0.41 -6.94
C ARG A 173 -6.61 1.89 -7.05
N GLU A 174 -7.62 2.32 -6.32
CA GLU A 174 -8.11 3.71 -6.32
C GLU A 174 -7.04 4.64 -5.76
N MET A 175 -6.44 4.27 -4.64
CA MET A 175 -5.33 5.00 -4.02
C MET A 175 -4.13 5.08 -4.97
N GLY A 176 -3.72 3.97 -5.58
CA GLY A 176 -2.60 3.92 -6.53
C GLY A 176 -2.84 4.82 -7.76
N ARG A 177 -4.07 4.85 -8.30
CA ARG A 177 -4.45 5.77 -9.38
C ARG A 177 -4.39 7.23 -8.94
N ALA A 178 -4.82 7.54 -7.72
CA ALA A 178 -4.76 8.90 -7.17
C ALA A 178 -3.30 9.33 -6.91
N ILE A 179 -2.45 8.42 -6.41
CA ILE A 179 -1.01 8.63 -6.27
C ILE A 179 -0.37 8.91 -7.63
N ARG A 180 -0.63 8.06 -8.65
CA ARG A 180 -0.12 8.27 -10.00
C ARG A 180 -0.49 9.65 -10.55
N ARG A 181 -1.72 10.10 -10.31
CA ARG A 181 -2.20 11.42 -10.73
C ARG A 181 -1.45 12.57 -10.02
N ALA A 182 -1.12 12.39 -8.74
CA ALA A 182 -0.41 13.39 -7.94
C ALA A 182 1.07 13.53 -8.34
N LEU A 183 1.70 12.43 -8.78
CA LEU A 183 3.11 12.43 -9.21
C LEU A 183 3.31 13.33 -10.43
N ARG A 184 4.36 14.16 -10.39
CA ARG A 184 4.79 14.96 -11.55
C ARG A 184 5.06 14.08 -12.76
N PRO A 185 4.63 14.49 -13.95
CA PRO A 185 5.01 13.79 -15.17
C PRO A 185 6.55 13.70 -15.30
N VAL A 186 7.05 12.57 -15.81
CA VAL A 186 8.45 12.30 -16.11
C VAL A 186 9.36 12.19 -14.85
N THR A 187 9.24 13.09 -13.88
CA THR A 187 10.18 13.17 -12.74
C THR A 187 9.63 12.60 -11.44
N GLY A 188 8.31 12.47 -11.32
CA GLY A 188 7.65 11.98 -10.11
C GLY A 188 7.92 10.48 -9.87
N ARG A 189 8.27 10.15 -8.63
CA ARG A 189 8.65 8.80 -8.20
C ARG A 189 7.77 8.33 -7.03
N LEU A 190 7.48 7.03 -7.01
CA LEU A 190 6.96 6.36 -5.83
C LEU A 190 8.08 5.51 -5.22
N ALA A 191 8.33 5.67 -3.94
CA ALA A 191 9.15 4.82 -3.10
C ALA A 191 8.21 4.00 -2.19
N LEU A 192 8.08 2.73 -2.49
CA LEU A 192 7.30 1.78 -1.71
C LEU A 192 8.25 0.94 -0.86
N VAL A 193 8.08 1.01 0.45
CA VAL A 193 8.87 0.26 1.43
C VAL A 193 7.95 -0.72 2.13
N GLU A 194 8.28 -2.01 2.07
CA GLU A 194 7.49 -3.08 2.67
C GLU A 194 8.39 -4.19 3.20
N TYR A 195 8.00 -4.85 4.27
CA TYR A 195 8.71 -6.01 4.80
C TYR A 195 8.76 -7.15 3.79
N ARG A 196 9.94 -7.81 3.67
CA ARG A 196 10.17 -8.87 2.70
C ARG A 196 9.29 -10.08 2.95
N ALA A 197 8.37 -10.39 2.03
CA ALA A 197 7.59 -11.62 2.09
C ALA A 197 8.42 -12.85 1.69
N GLU A 198 9.52 -12.65 0.97
CA GLU A 198 10.48 -13.68 0.55
C GLU A 198 11.36 -14.17 1.69
N ASP A 199 11.54 -13.37 2.75
CA ASP A 199 12.37 -13.75 3.90
C ASP A 199 11.48 -14.18 5.08
N ALA A 200 11.57 -15.48 5.41
CA ALA A 200 10.85 -16.07 6.53
C ALA A 200 11.41 -15.62 7.90
N ASN A 201 12.66 -15.11 7.95
CA ASN A 201 13.32 -14.70 9.21
C ASN A 201 12.90 -13.28 9.64
N VAL A 202 12.31 -12.47 8.76
CA VAL A 202 11.77 -11.17 9.16
C VAL A 202 10.63 -11.40 10.15
N PRO A 203 10.72 -10.88 11.40
CA PRO A 203 9.81 -11.22 12.50
C PRO A 203 8.48 -10.45 12.45
N ILE A 204 7.87 -10.40 11.26
CA ILE A 204 6.60 -9.73 10.99
C ILE A 204 5.60 -10.76 10.46
N LYS A 205 4.32 -10.62 10.82
CA LYS A 205 3.24 -11.50 10.33
C LYS A 205 3.19 -11.45 8.80
N ARG A 206 2.94 -12.60 8.17
CA ARG A 206 2.94 -12.73 6.71
C ARG A 206 2.01 -11.73 5.99
N ILE A 207 0.85 -11.42 6.58
CA ILE A 207 -0.14 -10.50 6.01
C ILE A 207 0.37 -9.05 5.94
N HIS A 208 1.34 -8.68 6.79
CA HIS A 208 2.00 -7.37 6.81
C HIS A 208 3.33 -7.37 6.03
N LYS A 209 3.53 -8.37 5.17
CA LYS A 209 4.69 -8.46 4.27
C LYS A 209 4.22 -8.40 2.82
N MET A 210 5.06 -7.89 1.95
CA MET A 210 4.80 -7.86 0.51
C MET A 210 6.00 -8.36 -0.28
N SER A 211 5.74 -9.16 -1.31
CA SER A 211 6.80 -9.57 -2.24
C SER A 211 7.02 -8.53 -3.34
N VAL A 212 8.24 -8.51 -3.87
CA VAL A 212 8.59 -7.66 -5.03
C VAL A 212 7.66 -7.96 -6.21
N GLU A 213 7.36 -9.24 -6.46
CA GLU A 213 6.46 -9.66 -7.56
C GLU A 213 5.05 -9.09 -7.39
N GLN A 214 4.48 -9.22 -6.17
CA GLN A 214 3.13 -8.71 -5.89
C GLN A 214 3.07 -7.18 -5.99
N ALA A 215 4.06 -6.47 -5.42
CA ALA A 215 4.14 -5.02 -5.50
C ALA A 215 4.22 -4.54 -6.96
N ARG A 216 5.07 -5.16 -7.79
CA ARG A 216 5.19 -4.83 -9.22
C ARG A 216 3.88 -5.07 -9.97
N LYS A 217 3.18 -6.17 -9.69
CA LYS A 217 1.90 -6.52 -10.29
C LYS A 217 0.84 -5.47 -9.97
N GLU A 218 0.71 -5.08 -8.69
CA GLU A 218 -0.29 -4.11 -8.24
C GLU A 218 0.01 -2.68 -8.76
N MET A 219 1.28 -2.27 -8.75
CA MET A 219 1.69 -0.95 -9.26
C MET A 219 1.54 -0.84 -10.78
N ALA A 220 1.84 -1.89 -11.54
CA ALA A 220 1.62 -1.92 -12.99
C ALA A 220 0.13 -1.75 -13.34
N ALA A 221 -0.79 -2.35 -12.56
CA ALA A 221 -2.23 -2.25 -12.77
C ALA A 221 -2.79 -0.82 -12.63
N VAL A 222 -2.03 0.08 -11.98
CA VAL A 222 -2.40 1.50 -11.83
C VAL A 222 -1.54 2.44 -12.69
N GLY A 223 -0.69 1.88 -13.59
CA GLY A 223 0.14 2.65 -14.52
C GLY A 223 1.37 3.27 -13.85
N LEU A 224 1.94 2.56 -12.87
CA LEU A 224 3.24 2.86 -12.29
C LEU A 224 4.24 1.82 -12.77
N GLU A 225 5.31 2.26 -13.44
CA GLU A 225 6.37 1.42 -13.96
C GLU A 225 7.43 1.17 -12.91
N PHE A 226 7.82 -0.09 -12.74
CA PHE A 226 8.93 -0.49 -11.88
C PHE A 226 10.26 0.04 -12.43
N VAL A 227 11.09 0.58 -11.55
CA VAL A 227 12.43 1.08 -11.88
C VAL A 227 13.50 0.12 -11.33
N GLU A 228 13.53 -0.03 -10.01
CA GLU A 228 14.53 -0.87 -9.34
C GLU A 228 14.09 -1.28 -7.93
N THR A 229 14.74 -2.30 -7.39
CA THR A 229 14.70 -2.65 -5.98
C THR A 229 16.04 -2.29 -5.33
N VAL A 230 16.00 -1.55 -4.23
CA VAL A 230 17.16 -1.23 -3.41
C VAL A 230 17.14 -2.10 -2.16
N GLU A 231 18.09 -3.03 -2.05
CA GLU A 231 18.15 -4.08 -1.01
C GLU A 231 19.09 -3.70 0.15
N THR A 232 19.22 -2.42 0.46
CA THR A 232 20.12 -1.92 1.52
C THR A 232 19.51 -1.91 2.90
N LEU A 233 18.17 -2.07 2.99
CA LEU A 233 17.44 -2.06 4.26
C LEU A 233 17.52 -3.44 4.94
N PRO A 234 17.58 -3.51 6.29
CA PRO A 234 17.75 -4.78 7.00
C PRO A 234 16.61 -5.78 6.77
N GLN A 235 15.35 -5.33 6.76
CA GLN A 235 14.17 -6.19 6.79
C GLN A 235 13.17 -5.90 5.66
N GLN A 236 13.32 -4.77 4.96
CA GLN A 236 12.36 -4.30 3.95
C GLN A 236 13.00 -4.24 2.56
N HIS A 237 12.14 -4.26 1.54
CA HIS A 237 12.47 -3.79 0.20
C HIS A 237 12.23 -2.28 0.12
N LEU A 238 13.08 -1.56 -0.58
CA LEU A 238 12.74 -0.25 -1.14
C LEU A 238 12.52 -0.42 -2.64
N LEU A 239 11.28 -0.33 -3.08
CA LEU A 239 10.87 -0.48 -4.46
C LEU A 239 10.61 0.89 -5.08
N LEU A 240 11.32 1.21 -6.15
CA LEU A 240 11.15 2.47 -6.86
C LEU A 240 10.29 2.27 -8.12
N PHE A 241 9.30 3.15 -8.25
CA PHE A 241 8.42 3.22 -9.42
C PHE A 241 8.39 4.64 -9.96
N ARG A 242 7.99 4.77 -11.22
CA ARG A 242 7.72 6.06 -11.87
C ARG A 242 6.36 6.03 -12.55
N ARG A 243 5.81 7.20 -12.83
CA ARG A 243 4.59 7.32 -13.64
C ARG A 243 4.89 6.83 -15.05
N ALA A 244 4.10 5.88 -15.55
CA ALA A 244 4.10 5.49 -16.97
C ALA A 244 3.62 6.68 -17.84
N ASN A 245 4.25 6.85 -18.98
CA ASN A 245 3.89 7.89 -19.97
C ASN A 245 2.51 7.61 -20.59
#